data_435405af31c61335d3c979f36ade912f
#
_entry.id   435405af31c61335d3c979f36ade912f
#
_cell.length_a   1.000
_cell.length_b   1.000
_cell.length_c   1.000
_cell.angle_alpha   90.00
_cell.angle_beta   90.00
_cell.angle_gamma   90.00
#
_symmetry.space_group_name_H-M   'P 1'
#
loop_
_entity.id
_entity.type
_entity.pdbx_description
1 polymer ?
#
loop_
_entity_poly.entity_id
_entity_poly.type
_entity_poly.pdbx_seq_one_letter_code
_entity_poly.pdbx_strand_id
1 'polypeptide(L)'
;MDDVTAWSTGRTTTACTHVAWVLVLVLLPPSETKAPGGDGPPLDLSALSAPELTPVRTELAETLVKLAGDVPAARTALGLTPRQDDEIARNAALWTSGTLPALQRYTGVLYDALDIGSMTRAQRARAGRRLAVGSALFGLVRGGDRIPAYRVSAGSSLPGLPTLRALWKPALSPVLAAVDDLVVDLRSGSYAALAPVPGAVTVEVLSERPDGTRSVVSHFNKAHKGRVARLLATTTAEPADVVRLRSLLRRAGLHVEHDGGTALTLVVPAP
;
A
#
# COMPACT_ATOMS: atom_id res chain seq x y z
N MET A 1 -27.00 35.49 -51.07
CA MET A 1 -25.71 34.75 -51.08
C MET A 1 -25.21 34.77 -49.67
N ASP A 2 -25.61 33.78 -48.92
CA ASP A 2 -25.45 33.71 -47.47
C ASP A 2 -24.36 32.67 -47.16
N ASP A 3 -23.30 33.16 -46.56
CA ASP A 3 -22.21 32.29 -46.14
C ASP A 3 -22.36 32.00 -44.63
N VAL A 4 -22.73 30.76 -44.29
CA VAL A 4 -22.97 30.34 -42.93
C VAL A 4 -21.68 29.68 -42.41
N THR A 5 -20.93 30.44 -41.62
CA THR A 5 -19.75 29.95 -40.91
C THR A 5 -20.16 29.02 -39.78
N ALA A 6 -19.87 27.73 -39.96
CA ALA A 6 -20.05 26.67 -38.94
C ALA A 6 -19.02 26.83 -37.82
N TRP A 7 -19.49 27.01 -36.59
CA TRP A 7 -18.67 26.93 -35.37
C TRP A 7 -18.41 25.46 -35.03
N SER A 8 -17.18 25.00 -35.22
CA SER A 8 -16.68 23.73 -34.75
C SER A 8 -16.41 23.82 -33.23
N THR A 9 -17.29 23.27 -32.43
CA THR A 9 -17.03 23.04 -31.01
C THR A 9 -16.03 21.90 -30.84
N GLY A 10 -14.76 22.26 -30.73
CA GLY A 10 -13.71 21.33 -30.35
C GLY A 10 -13.96 20.83 -28.91
N ARG A 11 -14.42 19.58 -28.77
CA ARG A 11 -14.36 18.86 -27.50
C ARG A 11 -12.90 18.54 -27.21
N THR A 12 -12.29 19.30 -26.31
CA THR A 12 -11.04 18.91 -25.67
C THR A 12 -11.33 17.70 -24.78
N THR A 13 -11.11 16.52 -25.30
CA THR A 13 -10.99 15.29 -24.50
C THR A 13 -9.73 15.44 -23.67
N THR A 14 -9.88 15.81 -22.42
CA THR A 14 -8.83 15.64 -21.40
C THR A 14 -8.50 14.16 -21.36
N ALA A 15 -7.35 13.78 -21.92
CA ALA A 15 -6.83 12.43 -21.84
C ALA A 15 -6.55 12.15 -20.36
N CYS A 16 -7.49 11.48 -19.70
CA CYS A 16 -7.20 10.76 -18.47
C CYS A 16 -6.09 9.76 -18.82
N THR A 17 -4.88 10.01 -18.35
CA THR A 17 -3.81 9.04 -18.41
C THR A 17 -4.22 7.86 -17.52
N HIS A 18 -4.98 6.94 -18.10
CA HIS A 18 -5.20 5.63 -17.49
C HIS A 18 -3.82 5.00 -17.31
N VAL A 19 -3.33 4.98 -16.08
CA VAL A 19 -2.23 4.11 -15.70
C VAL A 19 -2.72 2.70 -16.02
N ALA A 20 -2.16 2.09 -17.06
CA ALA A 20 -2.49 0.72 -17.43
C ALA A 20 -2.16 -0.16 -16.22
N TRP A 21 -3.20 -0.57 -15.51
CA TRP A 21 -3.10 -1.48 -14.38
C TRP A 21 -2.72 -2.84 -14.92
N VAL A 22 -1.85 -3.52 -14.25
CA VAL A 22 -1.39 -4.86 -14.59
C VAL A 22 -2.39 -5.82 -13.98
N LEU A 23 -2.81 -6.87 -14.69
CA LEU A 23 -3.83 -7.88 -14.36
C LEU A 23 -3.96 -8.37 -12.90
N VAL A 24 -3.06 -7.95 -12.01
CA VAL A 24 -3.12 -8.19 -10.56
C VAL A 24 -2.56 -7.00 -9.80
N LEU A 25 -3.36 -6.44 -8.90
CA LEU A 25 -2.91 -5.46 -7.91
C LEU A 25 -2.86 -6.11 -6.53
N VAL A 26 -1.72 -6.05 -5.87
CA VAL A 26 -1.53 -6.55 -4.50
C VAL A 26 -1.37 -5.37 -3.55
N LEU A 27 -2.30 -5.23 -2.62
CA LEU A 27 -2.27 -4.18 -1.60
C LEU A 27 -1.57 -4.70 -0.35
N LEU A 28 -0.47 -4.05 0.03
CA LEU A 28 0.31 -4.37 1.21
C LEU A 28 -0.02 -3.44 2.36
N PRO A 29 0.05 -3.89 3.61
CA PRO A 29 0.09 -2.98 4.75
C PRO A 29 1.44 -2.24 4.77
N PRO A 30 1.52 -1.02 5.27
CA PRO A 30 2.79 -0.39 5.53
C PRO A 30 3.48 -1.05 6.72
N SER A 31 4.74 -0.68 6.93
CA SER A 31 5.42 -0.94 8.20
C SER A 31 5.61 0.34 9.00
N GLU A 32 5.60 0.23 10.31
CA GLU A 32 5.94 1.33 11.19
C GLU A 32 7.43 1.66 11.09
N THR A 33 8.27 0.63 10.93
CA THR A 33 9.70 0.79 10.69
C THR A 33 10.00 1.07 9.23
N LYS A 34 10.94 1.98 9.00
CA LYS A 34 11.36 2.39 7.66
C LYS A 34 12.88 2.50 7.59
N ALA A 35 13.44 2.11 6.46
CA ALA A 35 14.86 2.30 6.20
C ALA A 35 15.22 3.79 6.32
N PRO A 36 16.33 4.15 6.96
CA PRO A 36 16.81 5.52 7.03
C PRO A 36 17.38 6.00 5.69
N GLY A 37 17.69 7.29 5.59
CA GLY A 37 18.35 7.89 4.44
C GLY A 37 17.52 7.85 3.16
N GLY A 38 18.22 7.80 2.04
CA GLY A 38 17.67 7.73 0.68
C GLY A 38 18.60 8.45 -0.30
N ASP A 39 18.74 7.88 -1.51
CA ASP A 39 19.60 8.39 -2.59
C ASP A 39 18.82 9.24 -3.61
N GLY A 40 17.51 9.27 -3.48
CA GLY A 40 16.64 10.02 -4.36
C GLY A 40 16.45 11.48 -3.97
N PRO A 41 15.88 12.28 -4.88
CA PRO A 41 15.54 13.67 -4.60
C PRO A 41 14.56 13.78 -3.42
N PRO A 42 14.38 14.96 -2.85
CA PRO A 42 13.30 15.22 -1.90
C PRO A 42 11.91 14.82 -2.42
N LEU A 43 10.94 14.73 -1.51
CA LEU A 43 9.58 14.35 -1.83
C LEU A 43 8.96 15.30 -2.85
N ASP A 44 8.48 14.73 -3.95
CA ASP A 44 7.62 15.37 -4.93
C ASP A 44 6.29 14.62 -4.99
N LEU A 45 5.23 15.23 -4.46
CA LEU A 45 3.90 14.62 -4.44
C LEU A 45 3.30 14.45 -5.85
N SER A 46 3.72 15.29 -6.81
CA SER A 46 3.25 15.21 -8.20
C SER A 46 3.81 14.01 -8.95
N ALA A 47 4.96 13.49 -8.51
CA ALA A 47 5.61 12.29 -9.06
C ALA A 47 5.03 10.99 -8.51
N LEU A 48 4.19 11.04 -7.47
CA LEU A 48 3.57 9.83 -6.89
C LEU A 48 2.40 9.35 -7.76
N SER A 49 2.23 8.03 -7.80
CA SER A 49 1.06 7.39 -8.43
C SER A 49 -0.25 7.88 -7.79
N ALA A 50 -1.34 7.86 -8.55
CA ALA A 50 -2.66 8.36 -8.15
C ALA A 50 -2.63 9.84 -7.74
N PRO A 51 -2.45 10.77 -8.71
CA PRO A 51 -2.37 12.20 -8.44
C PRO A 51 -3.65 12.79 -7.83
N GLU A 52 -4.78 12.11 -7.96
CA GLU A 52 -6.07 12.46 -7.35
C GLU A 52 -5.97 12.50 -5.80
N LEU A 53 -4.99 11.80 -5.22
CA LEU A 53 -4.74 11.77 -3.79
C LEU A 53 -3.88 12.95 -3.29
N THR A 54 -3.31 13.75 -4.20
CA THR A 54 -2.38 14.83 -3.86
C THR A 54 -2.95 15.86 -2.89
N PRO A 55 -4.21 16.31 -2.99
CA PRO A 55 -4.75 17.28 -2.03
C PRO A 55 -4.71 16.75 -0.58
N VAL A 56 -5.13 15.51 -0.35
CA VAL A 56 -5.09 14.90 1.00
C VAL A 56 -3.66 14.64 1.46
N ARG A 57 -2.76 14.25 0.56
CA ARG A 57 -1.34 14.07 0.85
C ARG A 57 -0.69 15.37 1.31
N THR A 58 -0.98 16.47 0.64
CA THR A 58 -0.45 17.80 0.98
C THR A 58 -0.92 18.20 2.38
N GLU A 59 -2.22 18.17 2.64
CA GLU A 59 -2.81 18.53 3.92
C GLU A 59 -2.20 17.72 5.09
N LEU A 60 -2.06 16.40 4.91
CA LEU A 60 -1.48 15.51 5.91
C LEU A 60 0.02 15.78 6.10
N ALA A 61 0.78 15.99 5.02
CA ALA A 61 2.21 16.25 5.08
C ALA A 61 2.51 17.57 5.79
N GLU A 62 1.80 18.64 5.44
CA GLU A 62 1.93 19.95 6.08
C GLU A 62 1.57 19.88 7.57
N THR A 63 0.45 19.22 7.90
CA THR A 63 0.03 19.03 9.30
C THR A 63 1.08 18.25 10.09
N LEU A 64 1.65 17.20 9.51
CA LEU A 64 2.64 16.35 10.16
C LEU A 64 3.96 17.10 10.40
N VAL A 65 4.42 17.90 9.43
CA VAL A 65 5.61 18.75 9.57
C VAL A 65 5.40 19.82 10.63
N LYS A 66 4.25 20.50 10.61
CA LYS A 66 3.90 21.50 11.64
C LYS A 66 3.84 20.87 13.04
N LEU A 67 3.22 19.71 13.17
CA LEU A 67 3.11 18.98 14.44
C LEU A 67 4.50 18.59 14.97
N ALA A 68 5.45 18.28 14.11
CA ALA A 68 6.81 17.91 14.51
C ALA A 68 7.58 19.07 15.20
N GLY A 69 7.11 20.31 15.09
CA GLY A 69 7.63 21.46 15.82
C GLY A 69 7.24 21.49 17.31
N ASP A 70 6.24 20.70 17.72
CA ASP A 70 5.81 20.53 19.12
C ASP A 70 5.96 19.05 19.51
N VAL A 71 7.13 18.70 20.06
CA VAL A 71 7.49 17.32 20.40
C VAL A 71 6.51 16.66 21.39
N PRO A 72 6.06 17.30 22.48
CA PRO A 72 5.04 16.74 23.35
C PRO A 72 3.71 16.43 22.65
N ALA A 73 3.20 17.38 21.87
CA ALA A 73 1.98 17.17 21.08
C ALA A 73 2.15 16.07 20.03
N ALA A 74 3.30 16.02 19.36
CA ALA A 74 3.62 14.98 18.37
C ALA A 74 3.67 13.58 19.01
N ARG A 75 4.28 13.42 20.18
CA ARG A 75 4.26 12.14 20.90
C ARG A 75 2.84 11.67 21.18
N THR A 76 2.00 12.57 21.67
CA THR A 76 0.59 12.27 22.00
C THR A 76 -0.18 11.86 20.75
N ALA A 77 -0.13 12.67 19.68
CA ALA A 77 -0.88 12.46 18.46
C ALA A 77 -0.46 11.18 17.68
N LEU A 78 0.84 10.85 17.75
CA LEU A 78 1.43 9.71 17.04
C LEU A 78 1.56 8.45 17.91
N GLY A 79 1.24 8.54 19.22
CA GLY A 79 1.38 7.44 20.16
C GLY A 79 2.84 7.02 20.37
N LEU A 80 3.76 8.01 20.49
CA LEU A 80 5.20 7.78 20.61
C LEU A 80 5.68 7.95 22.06
N THR A 81 6.73 7.19 22.38
CA THR A 81 7.47 7.36 23.64
C THR A 81 8.65 8.33 23.45
N PRO A 82 9.22 8.90 24.51
CA PRO A 82 10.41 9.76 24.40
C PRO A 82 11.61 9.12 23.69
N ARG A 83 11.72 7.78 23.72
CA ARG A 83 12.79 7.05 23.01
C ARG A 83 12.62 7.04 21.49
N GLN A 84 11.48 7.53 20.99
CA GLN A 84 11.13 7.54 19.57
C GLN A 84 11.10 8.96 18.98
N ASP A 85 11.76 9.92 19.61
CA ASP A 85 11.80 11.32 19.13
C ASP A 85 12.45 11.45 17.75
N ASP A 86 13.37 10.55 17.40
CA ASP A 86 13.94 10.48 16.05
C ASP A 86 12.85 10.30 14.97
N GLU A 87 11.74 9.68 15.30
CA GLU A 87 10.60 9.53 14.37
C GLU A 87 9.91 10.89 14.14
N ILE A 88 9.87 11.77 15.15
CA ILE A 88 9.36 13.13 15.02
C ILE A 88 10.30 13.99 14.18
N ALA A 89 11.61 13.85 14.39
CA ALA A 89 12.62 14.53 13.56
C ALA A 89 12.53 14.13 12.08
N ARG A 90 12.20 12.85 11.78
CA ARG A 90 11.91 12.40 10.39
C ARG A 90 10.72 13.12 9.79
N ASN A 91 9.65 13.33 10.57
CA ASN A 91 8.48 14.08 10.11
C ASN A 91 8.82 15.55 9.87
N ALA A 92 9.65 16.17 10.69
CA ALA A 92 10.12 17.54 10.47
C ALA A 92 10.90 17.69 9.16
N ALA A 93 11.66 16.67 8.76
CA ALA A 93 12.47 16.66 7.54
C ALA A 93 11.73 16.09 6.30
N LEU A 94 10.41 15.94 6.36
CA LEU A 94 9.61 15.24 5.34
C LEU A 94 9.83 15.79 3.92
N TRP A 95 9.95 17.11 3.77
CA TRP A 95 10.12 17.79 2.49
C TRP A 95 11.57 17.87 2.00
N THR A 96 12.53 17.60 2.87
CA THR A 96 13.96 17.84 2.56
C THR A 96 14.80 16.55 2.56
N SER A 97 14.30 15.50 3.20
CA SER A 97 15.05 14.23 3.28
C SER A 97 15.01 13.46 1.97
N GLY A 98 16.07 12.68 1.72
CA GLY A 98 16.16 11.81 0.55
C GLY A 98 15.10 10.72 0.54
N THR A 99 14.67 10.35 -0.66
CA THR A 99 13.62 9.35 -0.89
C THR A 99 14.19 7.99 -1.29
N LEU A 100 13.41 6.93 -1.04
CA LEU A 100 13.60 5.58 -1.57
C LEU A 100 12.31 5.09 -2.24
N PRO A 101 12.39 4.15 -3.19
CA PRO A 101 11.20 3.44 -3.65
C PRO A 101 10.44 2.82 -2.48
N ALA A 102 9.10 2.88 -2.50
CA ALA A 102 8.27 2.44 -1.38
C ALA A 102 8.58 1.02 -0.91
N LEU A 103 8.81 0.05 -1.83
CA LEU A 103 9.17 -1.32 -1.46
C LEU A 103 10.56 -1.45 -0.81
N GLN A 104 11.42 -0.44 -0.91
CA GLN A 104 12.71 -0.38 -0.21
C GLN A 104 12.63 0.49 1.04
N ARG A 105 11.67 1.41 1.10
CA ARG A 105 11.45 2.27 2.25
C ARG A 105 10.87 1.52 3.44
N TYR A 106 9.85 0.70 3.24
CA TYR A 106 9.27 -0.10 4.30
C TYR A 106 10.14 -1.31 4.64
N THR A 107 10.29 -1.60 5.93
CA THR A 107 11.10 -2.70 6.47
C THR A 107 10.29 -3.57 7.43
N GLY A 108 10.88 -4.66 7.95
CA GLY A 108 10.27 -5.55 8.91
C GLY A 108 9.63 -6.79 8.28
N VAL A 109 9.06 -7.65 9.09
CA VAL A 109 8.74 -9.07 8.83
C VAL A 109 8.09 -9.34 7.47
N LEU A 110 7.13 -8.52 7.02
CA LEU A 110 6.50 -8.69 5.71
C LEU A 110 7.48 -8.37 4.59
N TYR A 111 8.19 -7.25 4.71
CA TYR A 111 9.12 -6.76 3.68
C TYR A 111 10.41 -7.59 3.63
N ASP A 112 10.84 -8.15 4.77
CA ASP A 112 11.95 -9.09 4.83
C ASP A 112 11.57 -10.39 4.09
N ALA A 113 10.33 -10.87 4.24
CA ALA A 113 9.83 -12.03 3.51
C ALA A 113 9.53 -11.74 2.02
N LEU A 114 9.18 -10.50 1.67
CA LEU A 114 9.07 -10.04 0.29
C LEU A 114 10.46 -10.00 -0.39
N ASP A 115 11.49 -9.59 0.35
CA ASP A 115 12.91 -9.61 -0.05
C ASP A 115 13.14 -9.02 -1.45
N ILE A 116 12.77 -7.75 -1.62
CA ILE A 116 12.93 -7.00 -2.88
C ILE A 116 14.39 -6.93 -3.33
N GLY A 117 15.32 -6.99 -2.37
CA GLY A 117 16.75 -6.89 -2.62
C GLY A 117 17.30 -8.05 -3.47
N SER A 118 16.81 -9.28 -3.27
CA SER A 118 17.24 -10.47 -4.03
C SER A 118 16.59 -10.61 -5.40
N MET A 119 15.61 -9.76 -5.73
CA MET A 119 14.90 -9.84 -7.02
C MET A 119 15.78 -9.34 -8.18
N THR A 120 15.65 -9.98 -9.34
CA THR A 120 16.25 -9.50 -10.60
C THR A 120 15.65 -8.14 -11.00
N ARG A 121 16.29 -7.43 -11.91
CA ARG A 121 15.77 -6.15 -12.45
C ARG A 121 14.35 -6.32 -13.02
N ALA A 122 14.08 -7.39 -13.75
CA ALA A 122 12.77 -7.66 -14.34
C ALA A 122 11.70 -7.95 -13.27
N GLN A 123 12.06 -8.69 -12.22
CA GLN A 123 11.18 -8.97 -11.08
C GLN A 123 10.89 -7.69 -10.29
N ARG A 124 11.90 -6.85 -10.00
CA ARG A 124 11.68 -5.55 -9.35
C ARG A 124 10.77 -4.63 -10.16
N ALA A 125 10.95 -4.58 -11.49
CA ALA A 125 10.07 -3.80 -12.36
C ALA A 125 8.61 -4.31 -12.29
N ARG A 126 8.40 -5.63 -12.24
CA ARG A 126 7.07 -6.24 -12.06
C ARG A 126 6.51 -5.96 -10.67
N ALA A 127 7.29 -6.12 -9.62
CA ALA A 127 6.92 -5.77 -8.25
C ALA A 127 6.46 -4.31 -8.16
N GLY A 128 7.20 -3.37 -8.75
CA GLY A 128 6.84 -1.94 -8.79
C GLY A 128 5.49 -1.67 -9.43
N ARG A 129 5.09 -2.47 -10.43
CA ARG A 129 3.77 -2.35 -11.08
C ARG A 129 2.65 -3.05 -10.31
N ARG A 130 2.89 -4.25 -9.78
CA ARG A 130 1.87 -5.11 -9.16
C ARG A 130 1.62 -4.80 -7.69
N LEU A 131 2.64 -4.33 -6.96
CA LEU A 131 2.53 -4.08 -5.54
C LEU A 131 2.26 -2.60 -5.26
N ALA A 132 1.33 -2.34 -4.37
CA ALA A 132 1.08 -1.02 -3.82
C ALA A 132 0.95 -1.12 -2.29
N VAL A 133 1.36 -0.08 -1.59
CA VAL A 133 1.32 -0.03 -0.13
C VAL A 133 0.24 0.95 0.30
N GLY A 134 -0.69 0.49 1.13
CA GLY A 134 -1.63 1.36 1.83
C GLY A 134 -0.88 2.15 2.90
N SER A 135 -1.01 3.47 2.89
CA SER A 135 -0.24 4.38 3.73
C SER A 135 -1.14 5.36 4.47
N ALA A 136 -0.86 5.59 5.74
CA ALA A 136 -1.57 6.61 6.53
C ALA A 136 -1.28 8.04 6.02
N LEU A 137 -0.05 8.30 5.52
CA LEU A 137 0.35 9.60 5.00
C LEU A 137 0.01 9.79 3.51
N PHE A 138 0.23 8.76 2.70
CA PHE A 138 0.13 8.88 1.24
C PHE A 138 -1.12 8.23 0.64
N GLY A 139 -1.97 7.59 1.48
CA GLY A 139 -3.14 6.82 1.04
C GLY A 139 -2.76 5.52 0.35
N LEU A 140 -2.27 5.62 -0.88
CA LEU A 140 -1.76 4.52 -1.69
C LEU A 140 -0.49 4.98 -2.41
N VAL A 141 0.56 4.16 -2.36
CA VAL A 141 1.79 4.35 -3.15
C VAL A 141 2.14 3.06 -3.89
N ARG A 142 2.56 3.18 -5.14
CA ARG A 142 3.10 2.05 -5.91
C ARG A 142 4.47 1.66 -5.39
N GLY A 143 4.85 0.43 -5.66
CA GLY A 143 6.15 -0.09 -5.20
C GLY A 143 7.37 0.72 -5.63
N GLY A 144 7.27 1.43 -6.75
CA GLY A 144 8.31 2.30 -7.30
C GLY A 144 8.25 3.76 -6.85
N ASP A 145 7.14 4.21 -6.24
CA ASP A 145 6.97 5.59 -5.79
C ASP A 145 8.04 5.94 -4.75
N ARG A 146 8.71 7.06 -4.96
CA ARG A 146 9.81 7.49 -4.07
C ARG A 146 9.26 8.30 -2.91
N ILE A 147 9.46 7.79 -1.70
CA ILE A 147 8.93 8.40 -0.47
C ILE A 147 10.04 8.57 0.59
N PRO A 148 9.99 9.63 1.42
CA PRO A 148 10.88 9.79 2.56
C PRO A 148 10.51 8.82 3.70
N ALA A 149 11.36 8.75 4.73
CA ALA A 149 10.97 8.14 5.99
C ALA A 149 10.02 9.09 6.74
N TYR A 150 9.00 8.52 7.37
CA TYR A 150 7.98 9.26 8.12
C TYR A 150 7.37 8.39 9.22
N ARG A 151 6.70 9.02 10.18
CA ARG A 151 5.98 8.31 11.24
C ARG A 151 4.56 8.85 11.38
N VAL A 152 3.60 8.10 10.92
CA VAL A 152 2.16 8.22 11.20
C VAL A 152 1.52 6.86 10.91
N SER A 153 0.54 6.46 11.70
CA SER A 153 -0.20 5.20 11.53
C SER A 153 -1.68 5.47 11.30
N ALA A 154 -2.41 4.46 10.82
CA ALA A 154 -3.85 4.58 10.57
C ALA A 154 -4.67 4.96 11.82
N GLY A 155 -4.13 4.69 13.01
CA GLY A 155 -4.74 5.04 14.30
C GLY A 155 -4.28 6.38 14.88
N SER A 156 -3.38 7.11 14.22
CA SER A 156 -2.93 8.43 14.68
C SER A 156 -4.05 9.46 14.60
N SER A 157 -4.08 10.38 15.57
CA SER A 157 -5.05 11.50 15.64
C SER A 157 -4.30 12.81 15.46
N LEU A 158 -4.37 13.40 14.27
CA LEU A 158 -3.68 14.63 13.95
C LEU A 158 -4.52 15.86 14.35
N PRO A 159 -3.94 16.85 15.04
CA PRO A 159 -4.67 18.04 15.48
C PRO A 159 -5.28 18.81 14.31
N GLY A 160 -6.54 19.23 14.45
CA GLY A 160 -7.26 20.00 13.42
C GLY A 160 -7.78 19.19 12.25
N LEU A 161 -7.49 17.88 12.18
CA LEU A 161 -7.98 17.02 11.12
C LEU A 161 -9.02 16.01 11.64
N PRO A 162 -9.97 15.59 10.80
CA PRO A 162 -10.81 14.43 11.08
C PRO A 162 -9.98 13.16 11.16
N THR A 163 -10.62 12.03 11.51
CA THR A 163 -9.92 10.74 11.49
C THR A 163 -9.35 10.43 10.12
N LEU A 164 -8.20 9.76 10.07
CA LEU A 164 -7.57 9.40 8.79
C LEU A 164 -8.50 8.57 7.90
N ARG A 165 -9.40 7.79 8.49
CA ARG A 165 -10.46 7.09 7.73
C ARG A 165 -11.43 8.06 7.07
N ALA A 166 -11.85 9.11 7.77
CA ALA A 166 -12.78 10.10 7.22
C ALA A 166 -12.14 10.91 6.07
N LEU A 167 -10.84 11.18 6.17
CA LEU A 167 -10.06 11.84 5.11
C LEU A 167 -9.83 10.92 3.90
N TRP A 168 -9.35 9.70 4.15
CA TRP A 168 -8.92 8.81 3.07
C TRP A 168 -10.07 8.13 2.35
N LYS A 169 -11.16 7.74 3.04
CA LYS A 169 -12.25 6.99 2.41
C LYS A 169 -12.80 7.66 1.15
N PRO A 170 -13.19 8.94 1.15
CA PRO A 170 -13.72 9.60 -0.05
C PRO A 170 -12.69 9.75 -1.17
N ALA A 171 -11.40 9.95 -0.84
CA ALA A 171 -10.35 10.12 -1.84
C ALA A 171 -9.87 8.77 -2.43
N LEU A 172 -9.69 7.75 -1.60
CA LEU A 172 -9.17 6.43 -2.03
C LEU A 172 -10.23 5.55 -2.69
N SER A 173 -11.51 5.64 -2.28
CA SER A 173 -12.54 4.75 -2.81
C SER A 173 -12.70 4.85 -4.33
N PRO A 174 -12.74 6.04 -4.96
CA PRO A 174 -12.79 6.14 -6.41
C PRO A 174 -11.54 5.57 -7.10
N VAL A 175 -10.35 5.80 -6.53
CA VAL A 175 -9.07 5.32 -7.07
C VAL A 175 -9.03 3.79 -7.05
N LEU A 176 -9.48 3.17 -5.96
CA LEU A 176 -9.50 1.70 -5.83
C LEU A 176 -10.65 1.07 -6.63
N ALA A 177 -11.77 1.75 -6.80
CA ALA A 177 -12.89 1.29 -7.63
C ALA A 177 -12.59 1.33 -9.14
N ALA A 178 -11.64 2.19 -9.56
CA ALA A 178 -11.21 2.26 -10.96
C ALA A 178 -10.22 1.14 -11.36
N VAL A 179 -9.89 0.23 -10.43
CA VAL A 179 -9.03 -0.94 -10.71
C VAL A 179 -9.88 -2.06 -11.27
N ASP A 180 -9.77 -2.33 -12.56
CA ASP A 180 -10.49 -3.40 -13.25
C ASP A 180 -9.81 -4.78 -13.11
N ASP A 181 -8.66 -4.83 -12.46
CA ASP A 181 -7.83 -6.02 -12.29
C ASP A 181 -8.20 -6.81 -11.03
N LEU A 182 -7.68 -8.04 -10.92
CA LEU A 182 -7.76 -8.80 -9.69
C LEU A 182 -7.02 -8.07 -8.56
N VAL A 183 -7.74 -7.64 -7.53
CA VAL A 183 -7.15 -7.05 -6.33
C VAL A 183 -6.95 -8.11 -5.26
N VAL A 184 -5.71 -8.24 -4.77
CA VAL A 184 -5.36 -9.08 -3.61
C VAL A 184 -5.05 -8.17 -2.43
N ASP A 185 -5.93 -8.11 -1.45
CA ASP A 185 -5.79 -7.23 -0.29
C ASP A 185 -5.12 -7.94 0.88
N LEU A 186 -3.84 -7.67 1.07
CA LEU A 186 -3.03 -8.19 2.18
C LEU A 186 -2.93 -7.18 3.34
N ARG A 187 -3.60 -6.03 3.26
CA ARG A 187 -3.54 -5.00 4.29
C ARG A 187 -4.04 -5.54 5.64
N SER A 188 -3.62 -4.92 6.74
CA SER A 188 -4.24 -5.13 8.05
C SER A 188 -5.59 -4.44 8.14
N GLY A 189 -6.44 -4.89 9.06
CA GLY A 189 -7.80 -4.37 9.20
C GLY A 189 -7.90 -2.84 9.32
N SER A 190 -6.98 -2.21 10.06
CA SER A 190 -6.94 -0.75 10.21
C SER A 190 -6.64 -0.02 8.89
N TYR A 191 -5.77 -0.57 8.05
CA TYR A 191 -5.45 0.01 6.75
C TYR A 191 -6.47 -0.33 5.67
N ALA A 192 -7.07 -1.53 5.71
CA ALA A 192 -8.19 -1.88 4.85
C ALA A 192 -9.41 -0.99 5.15
N ALA A 193 -9.62 -0.62 6.43
CA ALA A 193 -10.70 0.26 6.85
C ALA A 193 -10.58 1.72 6.36
N LEU A 194 -9.38 2.19 5.96
CA LEU A 194 -9.22 3.52 5.35
C LEU A 194 -10.01 3.64 4.05
N ALA A 195 -10.00 2.60 3.22
CA ALA A 195 -10.86 2.45 2.05
C ALA A 195 -10.98 0.96 1.71
N PRO A 196 -12.11 0.32 2.00
CA PRO A 196 -12.38 -1.06 1.61
C PRO A 196 -12.42 -1.19 0.07
N VAL A 197 -11.98 -2.34 -0.44
CA VAL A 197 -12.06 -2.68 -1.87
C VAL A 197 -13.09 -3.78 -2.06
N PRO A 198 -14.28 -3.47 -2.55
CA PRO A 198 -15.30 -4.50 -2.82
C PRO A 198 -14.77 -5.54 -3.82
N GLY A 199 -15.02 -6.81 -3.53
CA GLY A 199 -14.59 -7.90 -4.43
C GLY A 199 -13.10 -8.25 -4.37
N ALA A 200 -12.28 -7.54 -3.58
CA ALA A 200 -10.88 -7.90 -3.42
C ALA A 200 -10.72 -9.28 -2.77
N VAL A 201 -9.74 -10.04 -3.26
CA VAL A 201 -9.35 -11.30 -2.63
C VAL A 201 -8.57 -11.01 -1.36
N THR A 202 -9.05 -11.52 -0.23
CA THR A 202 -8.33 -11.44 1.05
C THR A 202 -7.60 -12.74 1.33
N VAL A 203 -6.50 -12.66 2.08
CA VAL A 203 -5.72 -13.84 2.52
C VAL A 203 -5.65 -13.86 4.03
N GLU A 204 -6.30 -14.84 4.61
CA GLU A 204 -6.18 -15.19 6.02
C GLU A 204 -5.10 -16.26 6.20
N VAL A 205 -4.38 -16.25 7.33
CA VAL A 205 -3.37 -17.26 7.64
C VAL A 205 -3.77 -17.97 8.92
N LEU A 206 -3.98 -19.28 8.82
CA LEU A 206 -4.26 -20.15 9.94
C LEU A 206 -3.08 -21.11 10.17
N SER A 207 -2.72 -21.31 11.43
CA SER A 207 -1.83 -22.42 11.82
C SER A 207 -2.66 -23.65 12.14
N GLU A 208 -2.20 -24.81 11.69
CA GLU A 208 -2.81 -26.10 11.98
C GLU A 208 -1.86 -26.98 12.79
N ARG A 209 -2.35 -27.50 13.91
CA ARG A 209 -1.64 -28.47 14.74
C ARG A 209 -1.81 -29.89 14.18
N PRO A 210 -0.96 -30.86 14.62
CA PRO A 210 -1.10 -32.25 14.18
C PRO A 210 -2.45 -32.91 14.51
N ASP A 211 -3.17 -32.39 15.51
CA ASP A 211 -4.52 -32.81 15.88
C ASP A 211 -5.64 -32.20 15.02
N GLY A 212 -5.30 -31.37 14.02
CA GLY A 212 -6.24 -30.66 13.16
C GLY A 212 -6.79 -29.35 13.75
N THR A 213 -6.40 -28.98 14.98
CA THR A 213 -6.84 -27.72 15.60
C THR A 213 -6.22 -26.52 14.89
N ARG A 214 -7.06 -25.58 14.48
CA ARG A 214 -6.65 -24.36 13.77
C ARG A 214 -6.74 -23.12 14.65
N SER A 215 -5.79 -22.23 14.50
CA SER A 215 -5.78 -20.93 15.16
C SER A 215 -5.25 -19.83 14.23
N VAL A 216 -5.75 -18.61 14.41
CA VAL A 216 -5.28 -17.44 13.64
C VAL A 216 -3.83 -17.15 14.03
N VAL A 217 -2.95 -17.03 13.02
CA VAL A 217 -1.55 -16.68 13.23
C VAL A 217 -1.43 -15.18 13.43
N SER A 218 -1.10 -14.72 14.63
CA SER A 218 -0.95 -13.29 14.90
C SER A 218 0.43 -12.76 14.50
N HIS A 219 1.51 -13.40 14.89
CA HIS A 219 2.88 -12.87 14.71
C HIS A 219 3.49 -13.25 13.35
N PHE A 220 3.33 -14.49 12.91
CA PHE A 220 3.88 -14.98 11.64
C PHE A 220 3.02 -14.66 10.41
N ASN A 221 1.81 -14.14 10.59
CA ASN A 221 0.91 -13.73 9.50
C ASN A 221 1.62 -12.81 8.50
N LYS A 222 2.40 -11.84 8.99
CA LYS A 222 3.14 -10.87 8.16
C LYS A 222 4.17 -11.55 7.26
N ALA A 223 4.91 -12.55 7.75
CA ALA A 223 5.88 -13.28 6.95
C ALA A 223 5.20 -14.06 5.81
N HIS A 224 4.09 -14.74 6.10
CA HIS A 224 3.34 -15.51 5.10
C HIS A 224 2.73 -14.59 4.02
N LYS A 225 2.16 -13.46 4.42
CA LYS A 225 1.70 -12.42 3.47
C LYS A 225 2.84 -11.86 2.61
N GLY A 226 4.02 -11.67 3.19
CA GLY A 226 5.23 -11.29 2.46
C GLY A 226 5.64 -12.32 1.40
N ARG A 227 5.57 -13.63 1.72
CA ARG A 227 5.83 -14.71 0.77
C ARG A 227 4.81 -14.75 -0.37
N VAL A 228 3.52 -14.55 -0.08
CA VAL A 228 2.47 -14.43 -1.10
C VAL A 228 2.75 -13.22 -2.01
N ALA A 229 3.08 -12.07 -1.42
CA ALA A 229 3.43 -10.87 -2.18
C ALA A 229 4.68 -11.09 -3.07
N ARG A 230 5.72 -11.76 -2.54
CA ARG A 230 6.91 -12.14 -3.30
C ARG A 230 6.56 -13.01 -4.50
N LEU A 231 5.76 -14.05 -4.30
CA LEU A 231 5.34 -14.94 -5.38
C LEU A 231 4.62 -14.16 -6.48
N LEU A 232 3.66 -13.30 -6.12
CA LEU A 232 2.91 -12.49 -7.07
C LEU A 232 3.77 -11.42 -7.75
N ALA A 233 4.80 -10.92 -7.08
CA ALA A 233 5.76 -9.98 -7.66
C ALA A 233 6.72 -10.64 -8.66
N THR A 234 7.10 -11.90 -8.44
CA THR A 234 8.15 -12.57 -9.22
C THR A 234 7.61 -13.44 -10.35
N THR A 235 6.40 -14.00 -10.22
CA THR A 235 5.78 -14.82 -11.26
C THR A 235 5.48 -14.04 -12.55
N THR A 236 5.59 -14.69 -13.68
CA THR A 236 5.10 -14.17 -14.97
C THR A 236 3.62 -14.44 -15.19
N ALA A 237 3.02 -15.35 -14.40
CA ALA A 237 1.60 -15.65 -14.48
C ALA A 237 0.74 -14.46 -14.00
N GLU A 238 -0.41 -14.33 -14.64
CA GLU A 238 -1.39 -13.25 -14.39
C GLU A 238 -2.75 -13.88 -14.06
N PRO A 239 -3.00 -14.23 -12.78
CA PRO A 239 -4.28 -14.77 -12.38
C PRO A 239 -5.36 -13.70 -12.53
N ALA A 240 -6.41 -14.01 -13.30
CA ALA A 240 -7.52 -13.10 -13.56
C ALA A 240 -8.67 -13.22 -12.52
N ASP A 241 -8.64 -14.26 -11.68
CA ASP A 241 -9.68 -14.56 -10.70
C ASP A 241 -9.10 -15.31 -9.48
N VAL A 242 -9.91 -15.44 -8.43
CA VAL A 242 -9.54 -16.11 -7.19
C VAL A 242 -9.18 -17.59 -7.38
N VAL A 243 -9.82 -18.29 -8.32
CA VAL A 243 -9.57 -19.72 -8.59
C VAL A 243 -8.18 -19.92 -9.22
N ARG A 244 -7.86 -19.07 -10.20
CA ARG A 244 -6.53 -19.05 -10.83
C ARG A 244 -5.45 -18.61 -9.86
N LEU A 245 -5.73 -17.62 -9.00
CA LEU A 245 -4.84 -17.20 -7.94
C LEU A 245 -4.57 -18.36 -6.97
N ARG A 246 -5.61 -19.04 -6.46
CA ARG A 246 -5.45 -20.22 -5.61
C ARG A 246 -4.57 -21.28 -6.27
N SER A 247 -4.86 -21.59 -7.54
CA SER A 247 -4.11 -22.59 -8.29
C SER A 247 -2.63 -22.21 -8.45
N LEU A 248 -2.34 -20.93 -8.65
CA LEU A 248 -0.97 -20.40 -8.70
C LEU A 248 -0.25 -20.60 -7.38
N LEU A 249 -0.89 -20.20 -6.27
CA LEU A 249 -0.32 -20.32 -4.92
C LEU A 249 -0.06 -21.79 -4.55
N ARG A 250 -0.99 -22.70 -4.89
CA ARG A 250 -0.81 -24.13 -4.64
C ARG A 250 0.32 -24.75 -5.45
N ARG A 251 0.48 -24.36 -6.72
CA ARG A 251 1.62 -24.81 -7.56
C ARG A 251 2.98 -24.32 -7.00
N ALA A 252 2.99 -23.24 -6.27
CA ALA A 252 4.17 -22.73 -5.56
C ALA A 252 4.40 -23.41 -4.18
N GLY A 253 3.65 -24.48 -3.86
CA GLY A 253 3.81 -25.24 -2.62
C GLY A 253 3.07 -24.67 -1.42
N LEU A 254 2.19 -23.69 -1.59
CA LEU A 254 1.38 -23.16 -0.50
C LEU A 254 0.09 -23.99 -0.33
N HIS A 255 -0.23 -24.34 0.92
CA HIS A 255 -1.52 -24.96 1.22
C HIS A 255 -2.60 -23.89 1.32
N VAL A 256 -3.45 -23.77 0.31
CA VAL A 256 -4.47 -22.71 0.19
C VAL A 256 -5.84 -23.33 0.01
N GLU A 257 -6.76 -22.98 0.88
CA GLU A 257 -8.19 -23.35 0.84
C GLU A 257 -9.02 -22.16 0.30
N HIS A 258 -10.20 -22.47 -0.24
CA HIS A 258 -11.13 -21.48 -0.80
C HIS A 258 -12.56 -22.00 -0.71
N ASP A 259 -13.42 -21.26 -0.07
CA ASP A 259 -14.80 -21.67 0.26
C ASP A 259 -15.86 -21.13 -0.73
N GLY A 260 -15.39 -20.67 -1.91
CA GLY A 260 -16.30 -20.16 -2.97
C GLY A 260 -16.52 -18.64 -2.97
N GLY A 261 -16.05 -17.90 -1.96
CA GLY A 261 -16.10 -16.43 -1.90
C GLY A 261 -14.84 -15.75 -2.44
N THR A 262 -14.49 -14.59 -1.89
CA THR A 262 -13.25 -13.86 -2.20
C THR A 262 -12.14 -14.07 -1.15
N ALA A 263 -12.38 -14.85 -0.11
CA ALA A 263 -11.39 -15.16 0.92
C ALA A 263 -10.61 -16.42 0.56
N LEU A 264 -9.28 -16.34 0.68
CA LEU A 264 -8.38 -17.48 0.65
C LEU A 264 -7.82 -17.71 2.04
N THR A 265 -7.79 -18.97 2.47
CA THR A 265 -7.17 -19.38 3.73
C THR A 265 -5.84 -20.07 3.43
N LEU A 266 -4.74 -19.48 3.86
CA LEU A 266 -3.41 -20.09 3.84
C LEU A 266 -3.21 -20.88 5.13
N VAL A 267 -3.12 -22.20 5.02
CA VAL A 267 -2.89 -23.09 6.16
C VAL A 267 -1.40 -23.39 6.28
N VAL A 268 -0.84 -23.15 7.45
CA VAL A 268 0.57 -23.38 7.74
C VAL A 268 0.72 -24.29 8.96
N PRO A 269 1.76 -25.14 9.04
CA PRO A 269 2.02 -25.91 10.24
C PRO A 269 2.17 -25.00 11.47
N ALA A 270 1.62 -25.43 12.60
CA ALA A 270 1.89 -24.76 13.88
C ALA A 270 3.38 -24.87 14.21
N PRO A 271 3.99 -23.82 14.81
CA PRO A 271 5.40 -23.83 15.21
C PRO A 271 5.69 -24.86 16.29
#